data_38106c39241a810a436e3f6eee2b7834
#
_entry.id   38106c39241a810a436e3f6eee2b7834
#
_cell.length_a   1.000
_cell.length_b   1.000
_cell.length_c   1.000
_cell.angle_alpha   90.00
_cell.angle_beta   90.00
_cell.angle_gamma   90.00
#
_symmetry.space_group_name_H-M   'P 1'
#
loop_
_entity.id
_entity.type
_entity.pdbx_description
1 polymer ?
#
loop_
_entity_poly.entity_id
_entity_poly.type
_entity_poly.pdbx_seq_one_letter_code
_entity_poly.pdbx_strand_id
1 'polypeptide(L)'
;MTKVFCVGELLIDFVAENQGSDLSKANDFTKKAGGAPANVACAISKLGGKSYFVGCVGKDPFGTFLLNVLKTEGVDITMAQRSKKFTTLAFVSLAEDGERDFVFSRGADQELKYDSTIKKNFKKNLVHFGAATALLGGALEEAYNHYLFDALTQESFISFDPNFRGDLWKENEASFIKKCLPYVEKSHLCKFSLEEALLLSGKKTVEEACQYLHDIGAKIITVTLGKDGTYLSMDGFKTLVPSIKVSPVDTTGAGDAFIGCLLFQISKLDGFEIIFTNKDLLVKMVEKANKAGALTTTQYGAIVALPNLTNLDS
;
A
#
# COMPACT_ATOMS: atom_id res chain seq x y z
N MET A 1 -0.60 10.23 19.53
CA MET A 1 -0.40 9.44 18.27
C MET A 1 -1.77 9.05 17.75
N THR A 2 -2.08 9.45 16.53
CA THR A 2 -3.32 9.11 15.84
C THR A 2 -3.31 7.65 15.35
N LYS A 3 -4.49 7.09 15.10
CA LYS A 3 -4.66 5.73 14.57
C LYS A 3 -4.54 5.75 13.04
N VAL A 4 -4.07 4.64 12.46
CA VAL A 4 -4.02 4.47 11.01
C VAL A 4 -4.86 3.26 10.61
N PHE A 5 -5.86 3.48 9.77
CA PHE A 5 -6.75 2.45 9.25
C PHE A 5 -6.31 2.10 7.82
N CYS A 6 -5.88 0.88 7.60
CA CYS A 6 -5.46 0.38 6.30
C CYS A 6 -6.59 -0.45 5.71
N VAL A 7 -7.18 0.05 4.62
CA VAL A 7 -8.36 -0.55 3.97
C VAL A 7 -7.92 -1.28 2.71
N GLY A 8 -8.29 -2.55 2.58
CA GLY A 8 -8.06 -3.31 1.36
C GLY A 8 -7.84 -4.81 1.54
N GLU A 9 -7.05 -5.40 0.66
CA GLU A 9 -6.84 -6.84 0.60
C GLU A 9 -5.82 -7.35 1.62
N LEU A 10 -6.04 -8.59 2.02
CA LEU A 10 -5.11 -9.46 2.73
C LEU A 10 -5.25 -10.84 2.08
N LEU A 11 -4.16 -11.40 1.60
CA LEU A 11 -4.18 -12.60 0.76
C LEU A 11 -2.95 -13.49 1.03
N ILE A 12 -2.97 -14.70 0.48
CA ILE A 12 -1.80 -15.57 0.48
C ILE A 12 -1.03 -15.35 -0.82
N ASP A 13 0.25 -15.06 -0.71
CA ASP A 13 1.20 -15.19 -1.81
C ASP A 13 1.84 -16.58 -1.77
N PHE A 14 1.62 -17.37 -2.82
CA PHE A 14 2.38 -18.58 -3.11
C PHE A 14 3.53 -18.22 -4.06
N VAL A 15 4.71 -18.09 -3.49
CA VAL A 15 5.92 -17.71 -4.25
C VAL A 15 6.63 -18.96 -4.70
N ALA A 16 6.83 -19.13 -6.02
CA ALA A 16 7.55 -20.26 -6.58
C ALA A 16 9.00 -20.29 -6.08
N GLU A 17 9.47 -21.47 -5.66
CA GLU A 17 10.85 -21.62 -5.17
C GLU A 17 11.86 -21.69 -6.32
N ASN A 18 11.45 -22.23 -7.47
CA ASN A 18 12.27 -22.29 -8.68
C ASN A 18 12.20 -20.97 -9.43
N GLN A 19 13.25 -20.16 -9.32
CA GLN A 19 13.40 -18.93 -10.09
C GLN A 19 13.74 -19.25 -11.56
N GLY A 20 13.36 -18.35 -12.49
CA GLY A 20 13.67 -18.47 -13.91
C GLY A 20 12.68 -19.33 -14.69
N SER A 21 11.53 -19.65 -14.14
CA SER A 21 10.47 -20.39 -14.84
C SER A 21 9.11 -19.72 -14.66
N ASP A 22 8.27 -19.83 -15.69
CA ASP A 22 6.86 -19.41 -15.57
C ASP A 22 6.08 -20.31 -14.60
N LEU A 23 4.91 -19.85 -14.18
CA LEU A 23 4.07 -20.57 -13.21
C LEU A 23 3.62 -21.96 -13.66
N SER A 24 3.60 -22.24 -14.99
CA SER A 24 3.21 -23.55 -15.51
C SER A 24 4.26 -24.64 -15.22
N LYS A 25 5.48 -24.24 -14.90
CA LYS A 25 6.62 -25.15 -14.61
C LYS A 25 6.99 -25.18 -13.14
N ALA A 26 6.42 -24.30 -12.33
CA ALA A 26 6.69 -24.25 -10.89
C ALA A 26 6.05 -25.45 -10.18
N ASN A 27 6.83 -26.21 -9.43
CA ASN A 27 6.36 -27.36 -8.67
C ASN A 27 6.20 -27.06 -7.19
N ASP A 28 7.09 -26.25 -6.62
CA ASP A 28 7.16 -25.98 -5.19
C ASP A 28 6.91 -24.50 -4.91
N PHE A 29 6.15 -24.22 -3.86
CA PHE A 29 5.75 -22.87 -3.48
C PHE A 29 5.90 -22.63 -1.99
N THR A 30 6.51 -21.51 -1.63
CA THR A 30 6.51 -21.01 -0.26
C THR A 30 5.28 -20.11 -0.03
N LYS A 31 4.49 -20.44 1.01
CA LYS A 31 3.34 -19.65 1.44
C LYS A 31 3.77 -18.42 2.25
N LYS A 32 3.37 -17.23 1.81
CA LYS A 32 3.60 -15.97 2.53
C LYS A 32 2.29 -15.21 2.74
N ALA A 33 2.24 -14.38 3.77
CA ALA A 33 1.18 -13.39 3.91
C ALA A 33 1.50 -12.19 3.03
N GLY A 34 0.51 -11.71 2.29
CA GLY A 34 0.60 -10.59 1.37
C GLY A 34 -0.65 -9.72 1.38
N GLY A 35 -0.67 -8.75 0.49
CA GLY A 35 -1.69 -7.70 0.40
C GLY A 35 -1.13 -6.35 0.83
N ALA A 36 -1.09 -5.39 -0.10
CA ALA A 36 -0.42 -4.11 0.14
C ALA A 36 -0.94 -3.36 1.37
N PRO A 37 -2.27 -3.20 1.59
CA PRO A 37 -2.77 -2.52 2.80
C PRO A 37 -2.40 -3.25 4.10
N ALA A 38 -2.33 -4.58 4.08
CA ALA A 38 -1.92 -5.36 5.23
C ALA A 38 -0.43 -5.21 5.52
N ASN A 39 0.42 -5.18 4.49
CA ASN A 39 1.85 -4.89 4.61
C ASN A 39 2.07 -3.49 5.21
N VAL A 40 1.33 -2.48 4.75
CA VAL A 40 1.37 -1.11 5.30
C VAL A 40 0.97 -1.11 6.78
N ALA A 41 -0.09 -1.82 7.16
CA ALA A 41 -0.50 -1.92 8.56
C ALA A 41 0.59 -2.55 9.44
N CYS A 42 1.24 -3.62 8.95
CA CYS A 42 2.37 -4.26 9.63
C CYS A 42 3.58 -3.32 9.75
N ALA A 43 3.91 -2.57 8.67
CA ALA A 43 4.99 -1.60 8.70
C ALA A 43 4.78 -0.53 9.77
N ILE A 44 3.58 0.03 9.86
CA ILE A 44 3.22 1.01 10.88
C ILE A 44 3.35 0.41 12.28
N SER A 45 2.84 -0.81 12.49
CA SER A 45 2.86 -1.46 13.79
C SER A 45 4.27 -1.81 14.25
N LYS A 46 5.13 -2.36 13.37
CA LYS A 46 6.54 -2.65 13.66
C LYS A 46 7.34 -1.41 14.07
N LEU A 47 6.94 -0.24 13.57
CA LEU A 47 7.51 1.05 13.96
C LEU A 47 6.90 1.62 15.27
N GLY A 48 6.01 0.88 15.94
CA GLY A 48 5.37 1.28 17.19
C GLY A 48 4.12 2.16 16.99
N GLY A 49 3.57 2.23 15.79
CA GLY A 49 2.32 2.92 15.48
C GLY A 49 1.07 2.11 15.86
N LYS A 50 -0.08 2.77 15.84
CA LYS A 50 -1.39 2.13 16.07
C LYS A 50 -2.08 1.91 14.74
N SER A 51 -1.94 0.71 14.16
CA SER A 51 -2.55 0.34 12.88
C SER A 51 -3.73 -0.60 13.05
N TYR A 52 -4.72 -0.43 12.19
CA TYR A 52 -5.96 -1.21 12.11
C TYR A 52 -6.11 -1.73 10.69
N PHE A 53 -6.44 -3.01 10.55
CA PHE A 53 -6.74 -3.59 9.25
C PHE A 53 -8.25 -3.65 9.02
N VAL A 54 -8.70 -3.15 7.85
CA VAL A 54 -10.08 -3.18 7.39
C VAL A 54 -10.12 -3.92 6.06
N GLY A 55 -10.51 -5.18 6.08
CA GLY A 55 -10.53 -6.06 4.91
C GLY A 55 -11.28 -7.35 5.21
N CYS A 56 -11.30 -8.29 4.26
CA CYS A 56 -12.01 -9.55 4.41
C CYS A 56 -11.15 -10.73 4.00
N VAL A 57 -11.16 -11.80 4.83
CA VAL A 57 -10.51 -13.09 4.56
C VAL A 57 -11.48 -14.24 4.71
N GLY A 58 -11.13 -15.42 4.20
CA GLY A 58 -11.97 -16.62 4.29
C GLY A 58 -12.08 -17.19 5.71
N LYS A 59 -13.18 -17.93 5.98
CA LYS A 59 -13.34 -18.78 7.16
C LYS A 59 -12.64 -20.13 6.98
N ASP A 60 -11.42 -20.09 6.49
CA ASP A 60 -10.58 -21.24 6.17
C ASP A 60 -9.23 -21.15 6.89
N PRO A 61 -8.37 -22.17 6.81
CA PRO A 61 -7.06 -22.17 7.47
C PRO A 61 -6.14 -21.03 7.00
N PHE A 62 -6.23 -20.60 5.73
CA PHE A 62 -5.42 -19.51 5.20
C PHE A 62 -5.85 -18.16 5.77
N GLY A 63 -7.16 -17.88 5.83
CA GLY A 63 -7.65 -16.66 6.46
C GLY A 63 -7.31 -16.61 7.96
N THR A 64 -7.31 -17.76 8.65
CA THR A 64 -6.85 -17.85 10.05
C THR A 64 -5.36 -17.55 10.17
N PHE A 65 -4.54 -18.12 9.28
CA PHE A 65 -3.10 -17.85 9.23
C PHE A 65 -2.82 -16.36 9.02
N LEU A 66 -3.47 -15.73 8.05
CA LEU A 66 -3.29 -14.32 7.73
C LEU A 66 -3.61 -13.39 8.91
N LEU A 67 -4.75 -13.60 9.57
CA LEU A 67 -5.13 -12.81 10.73
C LEU A 67 -4.18 -13.02 11.92
N ASN A 68 -3.66 -14.23 12.10
CA ASN A 68 -2.66 -14.51 13.12
C ASN A 68 -1.34 -13.79 12.83
N VAL A 69 -0.89 -13.74 11.57
CA VAL A 69 0.28 -12.96 11.17
C VAL A 69 0.09 -11.48 11.56
N LEU A 70 -1.00 -10.85 11.13
CA LEU A 70 -1.26 -9.45 11.46
C LEU A 70 -1.29 -9.20 12.97
N LYS A 71 -1.96 -10.09 13.71
CA LYS A 71 -2.02 -10.00 15.17
C LYS A 71 -0.64 -10.13 15.83
N THR A 72 0.20 -11.03 15.33
CA THR A 72 1.58 -11.21 15.83
C THR A 72 2.42 -9.97 15.57
N GLU A 73 2.21 -9.30 14.43
CA GLU A 73 2.87 -8.04 14.11
C GLU A 73 2.26 -6.83 14.85
N GLY A 74 1.26 -7.03 15.71
CA GLY A 74 0.65 -6.00 16.55
C GLY A 74 -0.43 -5.15 15.85
N VAL A 75 -0.90 -5.55 14.67
CA VAL A 75 -2.00 -4.89 13.97
C VAL A 75 -3.34 -5.22 14.65
N ASP A 76 -4.18 -4.22 14.86
CA ASP A 76 -5.55 -4.42 15.34
C ASP A 76 -6.42 -4.99 14.20
N ILE A 77 -6.93 -6.20 14.40
CA ILE A 77 -7.74 -6.94 13.44
C ILE A 77 -9.23 -6.96 13.78
N THR A 78 -9.67 -6.16 14.74
CA THR A 78 -11.08 -6.15 15.20
C THR A 78 -12.07 -5.74 14.11
N MET A 79 -11.60 -5.06 13.07
CA MET A 79 -12.40 -4.64 11.91
C MET A 79 -12.23 -5.56 10.69
N ALA A 80 -11.43 -6.64 10.82
CA ALA A 80 -11.29 -7.63 9.77
C ALA A 80 -12.54 -8.51 9.69
N GLN A 81 -13.10 -8.65 8.49
CA GLN A 81 -14.26 -9.50 8.23
C GLN A 81 -13.85 -10.90 7.81
N ARG A 82 -14.76 -11.84 7.96
CA ARG A 82 -14.57 -13.24 7.51
C ARG A 82 -15.74 -13.70 6.67
N SER A 83 -15.46 -14.15 5.44
CA SER A 83 -16.42 -14.67 4.47
C SER A 83 -16.43 -16.20 4.45
N LYS A 84 -17.51 -16.78 3.88
CA LYS A 84 -17.57 -18.19 3.51
C LYS A 84 -16.79 -18.50 2.22
N LYS A 85 -16.50 -17.50 1.39
CA LYS A 85 -15.60 -17.68 0.25
C LYS A 85 -14.18 -17.99 0.73
N PHE A 86 -13.48 -18.76 -0.09
CA PHE A 86 -12.09 -19.13 0.18
C PHE A 86 -11.20 -17.85 0.20
N THR A 87 -10.16 -17.87 1.01
CA THR A 87 -9.17 -16.79 1.07
C THR A 87 -8.55 -16.56 -0.30
N THR A 88 -8.37 -15.32 -0.70
CA THR A 88 -7.72 -14.94 -1.95
C THR A 88 -6.28 -15.42 -1.99
N LEU A 89 -5.89 -16.00 -3.12
CA LEU A 89 -4.55 -16.48 -3.39
C LEU A 89 -3.94 -15.70 -4.55
N ALA A 90 -2.65 -15.39 -4.46
CA ALA A 90 -1.82 -14.98 -5.56
C ALA A 90 -0.70 -16.01 -5.73
N PHE A 91 -0.46 -16.44 -6.96
CA PHE A 91 0.69 -17.26 -7.33
C PHE A 91 1.70 -16.35 -8.02
N VAL A 92 2.95 -16.44 -7.59
CA VAL A 92 4.02 -15.54 -8.03
C VAL A 92 5.20 -16.36 -8.47
N SER A 93 5.69 -16.15 -9.68
CA SER A 93 6.99 -16.62 -10.12
C SER A 93 7.89 -15.44 -10.49
N LEU A 94 9.18 -15.68 -10.49
CA LEU A 94 10.19 -14.72 -10.90
C LEU A 94 10.85 -15.28 -12.17
N ALA A 95 10.65 -14.61 -13.30
CA ALA A 95 11.27 -14.97 -14.57
C ALA A 95 12.79 -14.72 -14.55
N GLU A 96 13.52 -15.26 -15.53
CA GLU A 96 14.99 -15.11 -15.63
C GLU A 96 15.47 -13.65 -15.75
N ASP A 97 14.65 -12.80 -16.36
CA ASP A 97 14.88 -11.35 -16.50
C ASP A 97 14.54 -10.55 -15.24
N GLY A 98 14.02 -11.21 -14.19
CA GLY A 98 13.60 -10.60 -12.94
C GLY A 98 12.16 -10.06 -12.97
N GLU A 99 11.44 -10.20 -14.07
CA GLU A 99 10.01 -9.89 -14.13
C GLU A 99 9.21 -10.91 -13.31
N ARG A 100 8.11 -10.43 -12.70
CA ARG A 100 7.20 -11.24 -11.91
C ARG A 100 5.96 -11.57 -12.70
N ASP A 101 5.65 -12.85 -12.76
CA ASP A 101 4.37 -13.35 -13.26
C ASP A 101 3.42 -13.57 -12.09
N PHE A 102 2.21 -13.03 -12.18
CA PHE A 102 1.18 -13.12 -11.15
C PHE A 102 -0.07 -13.76 -11.70
N VAL A 103 -0.59 -14.73 -10.96
CA VAL A 103 -1.93 -15.28 -11.21
C VAL A 103 -2.75 -15.15 -9.94
N PHE A 104 -3.86 -14.43 -10.02
CA PHE A 104 -4.75 -14.22 -8.89
C PHE A 104 -5.95 -15.14 -8.94
N SER A 105 -6.19 -15.89 -7.85
CA SER A 105 -7.45 -16.57 -7.57
C SER A 105 -8.20 -15.78 -6.50
N ARG A 106 -9.01 -14.82 -6.95
CA ARG A 106 -9.75 -13.92 -6.07
C ARG A 106 -10.86 -14.65 -5.33
N GLY A 107 -10.95 -14.41 -4.04
CA GLY A 107 -11.89 -15.06 -3.15
C GLY A 107 -12.52 -14.09 -2.14
N ALA A 108 -12.21 -14.27 -0.88
CA ALA A 108 -12.85 -13.56 0.24
C ALA A 108 -12.57 -12.04 0.28
N ASP A 109 -11.48 -11.55 -0.35
CA ASP A 109 -11.21 -10.11 -0.45
C ASP A 109 -12.39 -9.35 -1.09
N GLN A 110 -13.04 -9.95 -2.09
CA GLN A 110 -14.19 -9.39 -2.80
C GLN A 110 -15.44 -9.21 -1.94
N GLU A 111 -15.49 -9.87 -0.77
CA GLU A 111 -16.66 -9.94 0.10
C GLU A 111 -16.62 -8.91 1.24
N LEU A 112 -15.66 -7.99 1.23
CA LEU A 112 -15.65 -6.90 2.19
C LEU A 112 -16.95 -6.11 2.05
N LYS A 113 -17.72 -6.05 3.13
CA LYS A 113 -18.96 -5.26 3.19
C LYS A 113 -18.71 -3.99 3.99
N TYR A 114 -19.34 -2.92 3.54
CA TYR A 114 -19.34 -1.68 4.30
C TYR A 114 -19.97 -1.88 5.69
N ASP A 115 -19.28 -1.41 6.70
CA ASP A 115 -19.74 -1.39 8.10
C ASP A 115 -19.74 0.05 8.61
N SER A 116 -20.92 0.64 8.70
CA SER A 116 -21.10 2.01 9.15
C SER A 116 -20.69 2.23 10.63
N THR A 117 -20.56 1.16 11.43
CA THR A 117 -20.20 1.28 12.85
C THR A 117 -18.77 1.73 13.05
N ILE A 118 -17.89 1.50 12.07
CA ILE A 118 -16.47 1.91 12.14
C ILE A 118 -16.25 3.37 11.76
N LYS A 119 -17.23 4.04 11.13
CA LYS A 119 -17.13 5.44 10.68
C LYS A 119 -16.58 6.38 11.76
N LYS A 120 -17.10 6.31 12.98
CA LYS A 120 -16.66 7.15 14.11
C LYS A 120 -15.17 7.01 14.44
N ASN A 121 -14.57 5.88 14.11
CA ASN A 121 -13.15 5.62 14.38
C ASN A 121 -12.24 6.38 13.41
N PHE A 122 -12.75 6.83 12.27
CA PHE A 122 -11.99 7.61 11.29
C PHE A 122 -11.77 9.07 11.72
N LYS A 123 -12.59 9.58 12.65
CA LYS A 123 -12.58 11.00 13.04
C LYS A 123 -11.18 11.47 13.42
N LYS A 124 -10.63 12.37 12.59
CA LYS A 124 -9.29 12.98 12.75
C LYS A 124 -8.15 11.96 12.86
N ASN A 125 -8.35 10.78 12.28
CA ASN A 125 -7.33 9.73 12.17
C ASN A 125 -6.84 9.61 10.72
N LEU A 126 -5.89 8.72 10.45
CA LEU A 126 -5.39 8.47 9.12
C LEU A 126 -6.14 7.28 8.51
N VAL A 127 -6.53 7.39 7.24
CA VAL A 127 -7.12 6.29 6.48
C VAL A 127 -6.30 6.10 5.21
N HIS A 128 -5.72 4.92 5.07
CA HIS A 128 -4.92 4.53 3.91
C HIS A 128 -5.72 3.56 3.03
N PHE A 129 -5.83 3.89 1.76
CA PHE A 129 -6.48 3.11 0.73
C PHE A 129 -5.43 2.52 -0.21
N GLY A 130 -5.15 1.20 -0.08
CA GLY A 130 -4.34 0.46 -1.03
C GLY A 130 -5.25 -0.30 -1.99
N ALA A 131 -5.03 -0.25 -3.29
CA ALA A 131 -6.07 -0.59 -4.25
C ALA A 131 -5.70 -1.69 -5.25
N ALA A 132 -4.80 -2.62 -4.92
CA ALA A 132 -4.42 -3.68 -5.86
C ALA A 132 -5.63 -4.47 -6.38
N THR A 133 -6.56 -4.85 -5.50
CA THR A 133 -7.79 -5.57 -5.89
C THR A 133 -9.08 -4.77 -5.69
N ALA A 134 -9.01 -3.65 -4.97
CA ALA A 134 -10.20 -2.96 -4.47
C ALA A 134 -11.11 -2.37 -5.56
N LEU A 135 -10.54 -1.90 -6.64
CA LEU A 135 -11.27 -1.21 -7.71
C LEU A 135 -11.72 -2.14 -8.85
N LEU A 136 -11.65 -3.46 -8.65
CA LEU A 136 -12.07 -4.47 -9.63
C LEU A 136 -13.58 -4.74 -9.64
N GLY A 137 -14.36 -3.97 -8.90
CA GLY A 137 -15.81 -4.09 -8.85
C GLY A 137 -16.35 -4.85 -7.63
N GLY A 138 -17.69 -4.96 -7.56
CA GLY A 138 -18.40 -5.71 -6.54
C GLY A 138 -18.42 -5.06 -5.15
N ALA A 139 -18.74 -5.85 -4.13
CA ALA A 139 -18.94 -5.36 -2.77
C ALA A 139 -17.70 -4.67 -2.19
N LEU A 140 -16.49 -5.10 -2.57
CA LEU A 140 -15.24 -4.47 -2.14
C LEU A 140 -15.14 -3.03 -2.63
N GLU A 141 -15.41 -2.76 -3.92
CA GLU A 141 -15.37 -1.41 -4.48
C GLU A 141 -16.46 -0.53 -3.85
N GLU A 142 -17.65 -1.06 -3.64
CA GLU A 142 -18.73 -0.35 -2.96
C GLU A 142 -18.32 0.03 -1.52
N ALA A 143 -17.76 -0.91 -0.77
CA ALA A 143 -17.27 -0.64 0.58
C ALA A 143 -16.15 0.42 0.58
N TYR A 144 -15.23 0.36 -0.39
CA TYR A 144 -14.17 1.35 -0.57
C TYR A 144 -14.71 2.76 -0.77
N ASN A 145 -15.69 2.91 -1.67
CA ASN A 145 -16.32 4.20 -1.92
C ASN A 145 -17.02 4.75 -0.68
N HIS A 146 -17.71 3.90 0.08
CA HIS A 146 -18.35 4.29 1.34
C HIS A 146 -17.31 4.71 2.39
N TYR A 147 -16.21 3.96 2.55
CA TYR A 147 -15.15 4.31 3.51
C TYR A 147 -14.41 5.59 3.10
N LEU A 148 -14.23 5.86 1.80
CA LEU A 148 -13.69 7.14 1.34
C LEU A 148 -14.62 8.30 1.73
N PHE A 149 -15.92 8.17 1.51
CA PHE A 149 -16.91 9.16 1.92
C PHE A 149 -16.91 9.38 3.44
N ASP A 150 -16.81 8.29 4.21
CA ASP A 150 -16.71 8.38 5.67
C ASP A 150 -15.43 9.09 6.11
N ALA A 151 -14.28 8.77 5.51
CA ALA A 151 -13.01 9.42 5.82
C ALA A 151 -13.09 10.94 5.58
N LEU A 152 -13.70 11.36 4.46
CA LEU A 152 -13.92 12.77 4.14
C LEU A 152 -14.81 13.44 5.18
N THR A 153 -15.96 12.84 5.52
CA THR A 153 -16.92 13.41 6.47
C THR A 153 -16.43 13.42 7.92
N GLN A 154 -15.42 12.62 8.24
CA GLN A 154 -14.79 12.54 9.55
C GLN A 154 -13.48 13.36 9.65
N GLU A 155 -13.17 14.17 8.63
CA GLU A 155 -11.96 15.00 8.57
C GLU A 155 -10.68 14.17 8.78
N SER A 156 -10.64 12.97 8.17
CA SER A 156 -9.48 12.09 8.24
C SER A 156 -8.38 12.57 7.32
N PHE A 157 -7.13 12.28 7.68
CA PHE A 157 -6.05 12.33 6.70
C PHE A 157 -6.15 11.13 5.76
N ILE A 158 -6.33 11.37 4.47
CA ILE A 158 -6.52 10.32 3.46
C ILE A 158 -5.21 10.10 2.71
N SER A 159 -4.76 8.85 2.65
CA SER A 159 -3.64 8.39 1.84
C SER A 159 -4.10 7.35 0.82
N PHE A 160 -3.58 7.43 -0.39
CA PHE A 160 -3.90 6.53 -1.50
C PHE A 160 -2.66 5.96 -2.17
N ASP A 161 -2.66 4.64 -2.41
CA ASP A 161 -1.67 3.92 -3.21
C ASP A 161 -2.42 2.98 -4.17
N PRO A 162 -2.40 3.23 -5.47
CA PRO A 162 -3.18 2.46 -6.45
C PRO A 162 -2.72 1.01 -6.55
N ASN A 163 -1.45 0.73 -6.31
CA ASN A 163 -0.88 -0.61 -6.37
C ASN A 163 -1.26 -1.34 -7.66
N PHE A 164 -1.00 -0.72 -8.80
CA PHE A 164 -1.33 -1.27 -10.11
C PHE A 164 -0.75 -2.67 -10.29
N ARG A 165 -1.57 -3.58 -10.80
CA ARG A 165 -1.17 -4.93 -11.17
C ARG A 165 -1.70 -5.20 -12.58
N GLY A 166 -0.79 -5.15 -13.57
CA GLY A 166 -1.13 -5.33 -14.98
C GLY A 166 -1.99 -6.57 -15.24
N ASP A 167 -1.69 -7.68 -14.56
CA ASP A 167 -2.42 -8.94 -14.70
C ASP A 167 -3.89 -8.87 -14.28
N LEU A 168 -4.24 -8.02 -13.32
CA LEU A 168 -5.62 -7.80 -12.89
C LEU A 168 -6.40 -6.86 -13.81
N TRP A 169 -5.68 -6.02 -14.57
CA TRP A 169 -6.28 -4.95 -15.38
C TRP A 169 -6.07 -5.14 -16.88
N LYS A 170 -5.66 -6.34 -17.34
CA LYS A 170 -5.46 -6.67 -18.77
C LYS A 170 -6.56 -6.05 -19.61
N GLU A 171 -6.18 -5.26 -20.63
CA GLU A 171 -7.07 -4.57 -21.58
C GLU A 171 -8.06 -3.54 -20.93
N ASN A 172 -7.97 -3.28 -19.61
CA ASN A 172 -8.87 -2.39 -18.86
C ASN A 172 -8.16 -1.25 -18.13
N GLU A 173 -6.96 -0.84 -18.58
CA GLU A 173 -6.19 0.25 -17.95
C GLU A 173 -6.99 1.56 -17.89
N ALA A 174 -7.75 1.88 -18.93
CA ALA A 174 -8.62 3.06 -18.93
C ALA A 174 -9.67 3.03 -17.79
N SER A 175 -10.19 1.86 -17.46
CA SER A 175 -11.10 1.69 -16.33
C SER A 175 -10.36 1.86 -14.99
N PHE A 176 -9.14 1.31 -14.87
CA PHE A 176 -8.30 1.51 -13.70
C PHE A 176 -8.05 3.00 -13.45
N ILE A 177 -7.57 3.72 -14.46
CA ILE A 177 -7.32 5.16 -14.39
C ILE A 177 -8.58 5.89 -13.90
N LYS A 178 -9.71 5.68 -14.59
CA LYS A 178 -10.98 6.33 -14.24
C LYS A 178 -11.39 6.10 -12.79
N LYS A 179 -11.17 4.88 -12.26
CA LYS A 179 -11.56 4.52 -10.90
C LYS A 179 -10.57 5.03 -9.85
N CYS A 180 -9.29 5.22 -10.19
CA CYS A 180 -8.29 5.79 -9.29
C CYS A 180 -8.44 7.30 -9.10
N LEU A 181 -8.80 8.06 -10.14
CA LEU A 181 -8.82 9.52 -10.10
C LEU A 181 -9.65 10.12 -8.96
N PRO A 182 -10.85 9.60 -8.58
CA PRO A 182 -11.58 10.10 -7.42
C PRO A 182 -10.82 9.96 -6.10
N TYR A 183 -10.00 8.91 -5.95
CA TYR A 183 -9.16 8.72 -4.76
C TYR A 183 -7.98 9.67 -4.78
N VAL A 184 -7.35 9.88 -5.94
CA VAL A 184 -6.29 10.88 -6.12
C VAL A 184 -6.78 12.28 -5.75
N GLU A 185 -7.95 12.68 -6.29
CA GLU A 185 -8.57 13.98 -6.03
C GLU A 185 -8.78 14.26 -4.54
N LYS A 186 -9.18 13.26 -3.79
CA LYS A 186 -9.56 13.39 -2.37
C LYS A 186 -8.43 13.09 -1.39
N SER A 187 -7.25 12.70 -1.89
CA SER A 187 -6.14 12.32 -1.03
C SER A 187 -5.26 13.49 -0.61
N HIS A 188 -4.86 13.46 0.66
CA HIS A 188 -3.85 14.34 1.22
C HIS A 188 -2.43 13.89 0.84
N LEU A 189 -2.25 12.58 0.69
CA LEU A 189 -0.99 11.95 0.30
C LEU A 189 -1.25 10.84 -0.70
N CYS A 190 -0.64 10.93 -1.87
CA CYS A 190 -0.59 9.85 -2.84
C CYS A 190 0.84 9.31 -2.93
N LYS A 191 0.96 7.98 -2.96
CA LYS A 191 2.21 7.31 -3.30
C LYS A 191 2.01 6.57 -4.61
N PHE A 192 2.95 6.73 -5.52
CA PHE A 192 2.98 6.05 -6.81
C PHE A 192 4.36 5.44 -7.07
N SER A 193 4.42 4.38 -7.87
CA SER A 193 5.62 4.08 -8.64
C SER A 193 5.73 5.05 -9.82
N LEU A 194 6.89 5.10 -10.49
CA LEU A 194 7.03 5.89 -11.72
C LEU A 194 6.01 5.45 -12.78
N GLU A 195 5.89 4.14 -12.99
CA GLU A 195 4.94 3.54 -13.92
C GLU A 195 3.49 3.97 -13.63
N GLU A 196 3.07 3.89 -12.37
CA GLU A 196 1.73 4.30 -11.93
C GLU A 196 1.47 5.79 -12.16
N ALA A 197 2.44 6.65 -11.84
CA ALA A 197 2.31 8.09 -12.06
C ALA A 197 2.16 8.44 -13.56
N LEU A 198 2.95 7.81 -14.42
CA LEU A 198 2.86 8.00 -15.87
C LEU A 198 1.56 7.42 -16.43
N LEU A 199 1.16 6.23 -15.99
CA LEU A 199 -0.10 5.58 -16.40
C LEU A 199 -1.32 6.44 -16.04
N LEU A 200 -1.43 6.88 -14.79
CA LEU A 200 -2.58 7.64 -14.31
C LEU A 200 -2.68 9.04 -14.94
N SER A 201 -1.57 9.63 -15.30
CA SER A 201 -1.52 10.97 -15.89
C SER A 201 -1.53 10.97 -17.41
N GLY A 202 -1.11 9.88 -18.06
CA GLY A 202 -0.85 9.84 -19.51
C GLY A 202 0.32 10.73 -19.94
N LYS A 203 1.19 11.14 -18.99
CA LYS A 203 2.35 12.01 -19.24
C LYS A 203 3.62 11.19 -19.45
N LYS A 204 4.69 11.85 -19.89
CA LYS A 204 5.96 11.22 -20.23
C LYS A 204 7.07 11.42 -19.20
N THR A 205 6.93 12.42 -18.34
CA THR A 205 7.90 12.72 -17.28
C THR A 205 7.23 12.75 -15.91
N VAL A 206 8.00 12.51 -14.86
CA VAL A 206 7.49 12.51 -13.48
C VAL A 206 6.99 13.89 -13.08
N GLU A 207 7.63 14.95 -13.56
CA GLU A 207 7.25 16.33 -13.30
C GLU A 207 5.87 16.65 -13.89
N GLU A 208 5.66 16.30 -15.16
CA GLU A 208 4.38 16.52 -15.84
C GLU A 208 3.27 15.65 -15.20
N ALA A 209 3.60 14.41 -14.81
CA ALA A 209 2.68 13.51 -14.14
C ALA A 209 2.24 14.09 -12.80
N CYS A 210 3.18 14.54 -11.96
CA CYS A 210 2.86 15.17 -10.68
C CYS A 210 2.02 16.43 -10.86
N GLN A 211 2.35 17.29 -11.86
CA GLN A 211 1.57 18.49 -12.11
C GLN A 211 0.11 18.14 -12.47
N TYR A 212 -0.10 17.20 -13.38
CA TYR A 212 -1.44 16.73 -13.74
C TYR A 212 -2.22 16.19 -12.54
N LEU A 213 -1.57 15.38 -11.68
CA LEU A 213 -2.20 14.78 -10.51
C LEU A 213 -2.49 15.83 -9.41
N HIS A 214 -1.69 16.90 -9.30
CA HIS A 214 -2.01 18.06 -8.46
C HIS A 214 -3.19 18.85 -9.01
N ASP A 215 -3.28 19.04 -10.33
CA ASP A 215 -4.41 19.72 -10.96
C ASP A 215 -5.73 18.97 -10.72
N ILE A 216 -5.68 17.64 -10.57
CA ILE A 216 -6.83 16.82 -10.15
C ILE A 216 -7.19 17.06 -8.68
N GLY A 217 -6.22 17.26 -7.79
CA GLY A 217 -6.50 17.56 -6.38
C GLY A 217 -5.55 16.96 -5.36
N ALA A 218 -4.63 16.05 -5.75
CA ALA A 218 -3.64 15.50 -4.84
C ALA A 218 -2.82 16.60 -4.15
N LYS A 219 -2.64 16.52 -2.82
CA LYS A 219 -1.94 17.57 -2.06
C LYS A 219 -0.45 17.29 -1.96
N ILE A 220 -0.07 16.07 -1.59
CA ILE A 220 1.32 15.60 -1.55
C ILE A 220 1.41 14.37 -2.42
N ILE A 221 2.39 14.34 -3.29
CA ILE A 221 2.68 13.21 -4.17
C ILE A 221 4.09 12.72 -3.89
N THR A 222 4.24 11.43 -3.69
CA THR A 222 5.52 10.73 -3.61
C THR A 222 5.58 9.72 -4.75
N VAL A 223 6.54 9.87 -5.66
CA VAL A 223 6.79 8.90 -6.74
C VAL A 223 8.09 8.17 -6.42
N THR A 224 7.99 6.89 -6.10
CA THR A 224 9.16 6.06 -5.78
C THR A 224 9.89 5.67 -7.06
N LEU A 225 11.22 5.89 -7.07
CA LEU A 225 12.13 5.67 -8.20
C LEU A 225 13.16 4.55 -7.89
N GLY A 226 12.79 3.61 -7.04
CA GLY A 226 13.66 2.52 -6.60
C GLY A 226 14.93 3.02 -5.93
N LYS A 227 16.09 2.60 -6.45
CA LYS A 227 17.41 2.97 -5.89
C LYS A 227 17.71 4.47 -5.92
N ASP A 228 17.06 5.22 -6.81
CA ASP A 228 17.29 6.65 -6.99
C ASP A 228 16.52 7.50 -5.95
N GLY A 229 15.64 6.87 -5.16
CA GLY A 229 14.90 7.51 -4.08
C GLY A 229 13.46 7.84 -4.45
N THR A 230 12.99 9.02 -4.06
CA THR A 230 11.59 9.44 -4.23
C THR A 230 11.52 10.86 -4.75
N TYR A 231 10.78 11.05 -5.84
CA TYR A 231 10.38 12.39 -6.28
C TYR A 231 9.21 12.84 -5.41
N LEU A 232 9.47 13.84 -4.58
CA LEU A 232 8.49 14.47 -3.70
C LEU A 232 7.94 15.73 -4.35
N SER A 233 6.63 15.84 -4.44
CA SER A 233 5.94 16.99 -5.02
C SER A 233 4.77 17.45 -4.16
N MET A 234 4.65 18.74 -3.97
CA MET A 234 3.53 19.43 -3.36
C MET A 234 3.41 20.82 -3.95
N ASP A 235 2.34 21.56 -3.63
CA ASP A 235 2.14 22.90 -4.18
C ASP A 235 3.36 23.82 -3.96
N GLY A 236 3.87 24.36 -5.06
CA GLY A 236 5.03 25.25 -5.07
C GLY A 236 6.35 24.62 -4.60
N PHE A 237 6.44 23.29 -4.49
CA PHE A 237 7.66 22.61 -4.08
C PHE A 237 7.79 21.22 -4.71
N LYS A 238 8.97 20.94 -5.24
CA LYS A 238 9.35 19.62 -5.78
C LYS A 238 10.84 19.36 -5.55
N THR A 239 11.17 18.13 -5.22
CA THR A 239 12.56 17.73 -5.00
C THR A 239 12.73 16.21 -5.17
N LEU A 240 13.91 15.78 -5.57
CA LEU A 240 14.33 14.39 -5.49
C LEU A 240 14.96 14.14 -4.11
N VAL A 241 14.35 13.24 -3.33
CA VAL A 241 14.88 12.82 -2.03
C VAL A 241 15.61 11.48 -2.23
N PRO A 242 16.94 11.42 -2.09
CA PRO A 242 17.71 10.23 -2.41
C PRO A 242 17.41 9.07 -1.46
N SER A 243 17.61 7.83 -1.95
CA SER A 243 17.58 6.63 -1.12
C SER A 243 18.96 6.28 -0.59
N ILE A 244 19.02 5.36 0.38
CA ILE A 244 20.25 4.76 0.83
C ILE A 244 20.68 3.62 -0.11
N LYS A 245 21.99 3.38 -0.20
CA LYS A 245 22.52 2.26 -0.99
C LYS A 245 22.43 0.97 -0.19
N VAL A 246 21.80 -0.04 -0.76
CA VAL A 246 21.72 -1.41 -0.23
C VAL A 246 21.96 -2.42 -1.34
N SER A 247 22.20 -3.67 -0.98
CA SER A 247 22.22 -4.80 -1.92
C SER A 247 20.86 -5.50 -1.87
N PRO A 248 19.97 -5.28 -2.84
CA PRO A 248 18.62 -5.83 -2.79
C PRO A 248 18.65 -7.35 -3.04
N VAL A 249 17.78 -8.06 -2.32
CA VAL A 249 17.53 -9.50 -2.45
C VAL A 249 16.11 -9.74 -2.97
N ASP A 250 15.13 -9.00 -2.43
CA ASP A 250 13.72 -9.10 -2.82
C ASP A 250 13.06 -7.72 -2.68
N THR A 251 12.49 -7.18 -3.75
CA THR A 251 11.87 -5.86 -3.73
C THR A 251 10.41 -5.86 -3.26
N THR A 252 9.88 -7.02 -2.87
CA THR A 252 8.50 -7.16 -2.38
C THR A 252 8.28 -6.36 -1.10
N GLY A 253 7.24 -5.55 -1.08
CA GLY A 253 6.87 -4.77 0.11
C GLY A 253 7.69 -3.50 0.34
N ALA A 254 8.67 -3.16 -0.53
CA ALA A 254 9.46 -1.93 -0.38
C ALA A 254 8.58 -0.67 -0.42
N GLY A 255 7.62 -0.61 -1.35
CA GLY A 255 6.63 0.48 -1.44
C GLY A 255 5.73 0.54 -0.22
N ASP A 256 5.30 -0.63 0.30
CA ASP A 256 4.45 -0.72 1.49
C ASP A 256 5.21 -0.27 2.75
N ALA A 257 6.50 -0.63 2.86
CA ALA A 257 7.39 -0.16 3.93
C ALA A 257 7.60 1.35 3.87
N PHE A 258 7.81 1.90 2.67
CA PHE A 258 7.93 3.33 2.43
C PHE A 258 6.69 4.08 2.91
N ILE A 259 5.51 3.75 2.39
CA ILE A 259 4.28 4.46 2.75
C ILE A 259 3.89 4.19 4.21
N GLY A 260 4.10 2.98 4.73
CA GLY A 260 3.88 2.65 6.13
C GLY A 260 4.74 3.48 7.09
N CYS A 261 6.03 3.66 6.76
CA CYS A 261 6.94 4.51 7.53
C CYS A 261 6.52 5.99 7.47
N LEU A 262 6.09 6.47 6.32
CA LEU A 262 5.63 7.86 6.17
C LEU A 262 4.35 8.11 6.98
N LEU A 263 3.36 7.21 6.89
CA LEU A 263 2.12 7.29 7.66
C LEU A 263 2.37 7.16 9.17
N PHE A 264 3.30 6.30 9.59
CA PHE A 264 3.71 6.22 10.98
C PHE A 264 4.24 7.56 11.49
N GLN A 265 5.13 8.21 10.74
CA GLN A 265 5.68 9.52 11.13
C GLN A 265 4.58 10.59 11.20
N ILE A 266 3.67 10.63 10.21
CA ILE A 266 2.52 11.55 10.21
C ILE A 266 1.63 11.29 11.43
N SER A 267 1.41 10.03 11.81
CA SER A 267 0.59 9.66 12.97
C SER A 267 1.13 10.17 14.31
N LYS A 268 2.42 10.52 14.37
CA LYS A 268 3.08 11.06 15.57
C LYS A 268 2.96 12.57 15.71
N LEU A 269 2.56 13.26 14.64
CA LEU A 269 2.41 14.71 14.67
C LEU A 269 1.22 15.12 15.54
N ASP A 270 1.32 16.29 16.14
CA ASP A 270 0.23 16.97 16.86
C ASP A 270 -0.60 17.79 15.84
N GLY A 271 -1.32 17.07 14.96
CA GLY A 271 -1.97 17.62 13.78
C GLY A 271 -1.13 17.41 12.50
N PHE A 272 -1.77 16.90 11.45
CA PHE A 272 -1.09 16.58 10.20
C PHE A 272 -0.96 17.79 9.26
N GLU A 273 -1.58 18.91 9.57
CA GLU A 273 -1.59 20.12 8.75
C GLU A 273 -0.19 20.71 8.55
N ILE A 274 0.70 20.50 9.51
CA ILE A 274 2.08 20.99 9.48
C ILE A 274 2.87 20.48 8.26
N ILE A 275 2.55 19.29 7.73
CA ILE A 275 3.27 18.73 6.58
C ILE A 275 2.99 19.49 5.28
N PHE A 276 1.88 20.24 5.20
CA PHE A 276 1.56 21.06 4.02
C PHE A 276 2.34 22.38 3.97
N THR A 277 2.97 22.78 5.08
CA THR A 277 3.69 24.05 5.21
C THR A 277 5.16 23.88 5.55
N ASN A 278 5.55 22.79 6.17
CA ASN A 278 6.94 22.53 6.58
C ASN A 278 7.61 21.53 5.61
N LYS A 279 8.21 22.08 4.56
CA LYS A 279 8.88 21.32 3.50
C LYS A 279 10.06 20.50 4.02
N ASP A 280 10.87 21.09 4.93
CA ASP A 280 12.05 20.42 5.48
C ASP A 280 11.66 19.22 6.36
N LEU A 281 10.57 19.34 7.12
CA LEU A 281 10.03 18.21 7.90
C LEU A 281 9.60 17.09 6.94
N LEU A 282 8.87 17.43 5.89
CA LEU A 282 8.38 16.44 4.94
C LEU A 282 9.53 15.73 4.20
N VAL A 283 10.58 16.47 3.79
CA VAL A 283 11.78 15.87 3.19
C VAL A 283 12.42 14.86 4.14
N LYS A 284 12.66 15.22 5.41
CA LYS A 284 13.21 14.30 6.42
C LYS A 284 12.34 13.06 6.63
N MET A 285 11.03 13.23 6.59
CA MET A 285 10.10 12.09 6.70
C MET A 285 10.20 11.16 5.49
N VAL A 286 10.37 11.71 4.29
CA VAL A 286 10.56 10.93 3.05
C VAL A 286 11.94 10.24 3.04
N GLU A 287 13.01 10.89 3.53
CA GLU A 287 14.32 10.26 3.71
C GLU A 287 14.23 9.00 4.59
N LYS A 288 13.54 9.10 5.73
CA LYS A 288 13.33 7.97 6.63
C LYS A 288 12.44 6.88 5.99
N ALA A 289 11.45 7.27 5.20
CA ALA A 289 10.61 6.35 4.44
C ALA A 289 11.40 5.63 3.33
N ASN A 290 12.28 6.34 2.61
CA ASN A 290 13.22 5.74 1.65
C ASN A 290 14.12 4.69 2.33
N LYS A 291 14.65 5.00 3.51
CA LYS A 291 15.44 4.05 4.29
C LYS A 291 14.64 2.79 4.64
N ALA A 292 13.37 2.95 5.07
CA ALA A 292 12.49 1.82 5.37
C ALA A 292 12.27 0.93 4.13
N GLY A 293 11.93 1.53 2.99
CA GLY A 293 11.79 0.81 1.73
C GLY A 293 13.06 0.08 1.31
N ALA A 294 14.21 0.77 1.36
CA ALA A 294 15.49 0.18 1.01
C ALA A 294 15.87 -1.01 1.92
N LEU A 295 15.75 -0.87 3.24
CA LEU A 295 16.03 -1.97 4.19
C LEU A 295 15.13 -3.18 3.95
N THR A 296 13.87 -2.98 3.62
CA THR A 296 12.95 -4.08 3.30
C THR A 296 13.46 -4.93 2.14
N THR A 297 14.13 -4.33 1.16
CA THR A 297 14.66 -5.07 0.00
C THR A 297 15.85 -6.00 0.33
N THR A 298 16.44 -5.90 1.50
CA THR A 298 17.63 -6.70 1.87
C THR A 298 17.31 -8.11 2.37
N GLN A 299 16.03 -8.46 2.49
CA GLN A 299 15.57 -9.77 2.94
C GLN A 299 14.40 -10.27 2.06
N TYR A 300 14.18 -11.58 2.06
CA TYR A 300 13.06 -12.19 1.34
C TYR A 300 11.72 -11.99 2.05
N GLY A 301 10.71 -11.57 1.28
CA GLY A 301 9.32 -11.43 1.71
C GLY A 301 8.97 -10.04 2.24
N ALA A 302 7.68 -9.67 2.14
CA ALA A 302 7.22 -8.35 2.54
C ALA A 302 7.23 -8.14 4.06
N ILE A 303 6.30 -8.78 4.78
CA ILE A 303 6.07 -8.53 6.23
C ILE A 303 7.30 -8.88 7.08
N VAL A 304 7.99 -9.97 6.76
CA VAL A 304 9.17 -10.43 7.51
C VAL A 304 10.31 -9.42 7.40
N ALA A 305 10.51 -8.85 6.21
CA ALA A 305 11.57 -7.92 5.90
C ALA A 305 11.34 -6.48 6.40
N LEU A 306 10.13 -6.14 6.84
CA LEU A 306 9.81 -4.79 7.34
C LEU A 306 10.70 -4.40 8.51
N PRO A 307 11.36 -3.23 8.48
CA PRO A 307 12.22 -2.77 9.56
C PRO A 307 11.42 -2.34 10.79
N ASN A 308 12.04 -2.42 11.94
CA ASN A 308 11.59 -1.80 13.18
C ASN A 308 12.30 -0.43 13.40
N LEU A 309 11.95 0.27 14.48
CA LEU A 309 12.56 1.57 14.80
C LEU A 309 14.09 1.49 14.99
N THR A 310 14.59 0.45 15.63
CA THR A 310 16.02 0.28 15.85
C THR A 310 16.78 0.19 14.52
N ASN A 311 16.21 -0.52 13.53
CA ASN A 311 16.81 -0.60 12.19
C ASN A 311 16.79 0.75 11.44
N LEU A 312 15.80 1.60 11.71
CA LEU A 312 15.71 2.91 11.06
C LEU A 312 16.62 3.97 11.71
N ASP A 313 16.88 3.86 12.99
CA ASP A 313 17.66 4.85 13.75
C ASP A 313 19.16 4.51 13.76
N SER A 314 19.54 3.27 13.37
CA SER A 314 20.93 2.85 13.10
C SER A 314 21.40 3.37 11.75
#